data_a1113f05e537878ba960222811965544
#
_entry.id   a1113f05e537878ba960222811965544
#
_cell.length_a   1.000
_cell.length_b   1.000
_cell.length_c   1.000
_cell.angle_alpha   90.00
_cell.angle_beta   90.00
_cell.angle_gamma   90.00
#
_symmetry.space_group_name_H-M   'P 1'
#
loop_
_entity.id
_entity.type
_entity.pdbx_description
1 polymer ?
#
loop_
_entity_poly.entity_id
_entity_poly.type
_entity_poly.pdbx_seq_one_letter_code
_entity_poly.pdbx_strand_id
1 'polypeptide(L)'
;MNEIQIKNQNALEQVSNINIGIMKSFDNLMFQQNKMDNKAFIFIGFMSVILGVINKPHIINSPINLIFGLAICLLACSMLPQANKINTQVLNFMLNKEQANRVDVKLKHNIFYYLDLYSIDMELFTAILHEQYKLSYLSPLELGLMEQIIINARILKLKVFWHNIAYWILFGGLF
;
A
#
# COMPACT_ATOMS: atom_id res chain seq x y z
N MET A 1 -45.00 13.00 -8.30
CA MET A 1 -43.92 12.53 -7.43
C MET A 1 -43.36 13.75 -6.71
N ASN A 2 -43.42 13.82 -5.37
CA ASN A 2 -43.07 15.02 -4.62
C ASN A 2 -41.56 15.29 -4.70
N GLU A 3 -41.15 16.56 -4.80
CA GLU A 3 -39.72 17.00 -4.81
C GLU A 3 -38.89 16.37 -3.68
N ILE A 4 -39.50 16.14 -2.50
CA ILE A 4 -38.88 15.47 -1.36
C ILE A 4 -38.53 14.00 -1.67
N GLN A 5 -39.38 13.29 -2.41
CA GLN A 5 -39.11 11.89 -2.79
C GLN A 5 -37.98 11.79 -3.78
N ILE A 6 -37.92 12.71 -4.75
CA ILE A 6 -36.82 12.76 -5.73
C ILE A 6 -35.49 13.07 -5.04
N LYS A 7 -35.48 14.02 -4.10
CA LYS A 7 -34.29 14.42 -3.34
C LYS A 7 -33.77 13.28 -2.46
N ASN A 8 -34.68 12.53 -1.82
CA ASN A 8 -34.31 11.36 -1.01
C ASN A 8 -33.77 10.20 -1.88
N GLN A 9 -34.37 9.98 -3.06
CA GLN A 9 -33.94 8.93 -3.98
C GLN A 9 -32.54 9.21 -4.54
N ASN A 10 -32.27 10.47 -4.91
CA ASN A 10 -30.96 10.90 -5.38
C ASN A 10 -29.88 10.78 -4.29
N ALA A 11 -30.22 11.09 -3.04
CA ALA A 11 -29.31 10.95 -1.91
C ALA A 11 -28.97 9.48 -1.64
N LEU A 12 -29.96 8.57 -1.69
CA LEU A 12 -29.75 7.12 -1.52
C LEU A 12 -28.89 6.54 -2.64
N GLU A 13 -29.11 6.97 -3.89
CA GLU A 13 -28.31 6.53 -5.02
C GLU A 13 -26.86 7.01 -4.92
N GLN A 14 -26.65 8.23 -4.46
CA GLN A 14 -25.33 8.80 -4.24
C GLN A 14 -24.54 8.03 -3.16
N VAL A 15 -25.17 7.70 -2.03
CA VAL A 15 -24.58 6.88 -0.96
C VAL A 15 -24.24 5.48 -1.46
N SER A 16 -25.14 4.86 -2.24
CA SER A 16 -24.89 3.54 -2.85
C SER A 16 -23.67 3.56 -3.78
N ASN A 17 -23.55 4.56 -4.62
CA ASN A 17 -22.43 4.69 -5.56
C ASN A 17 -21.08 4.89 -4.86
N ILE A 18 -21.06 5.61 -3.73
CA ILE A 18 -19.84 5.80 -2.93
C ILE A 18 -19.45 4.50 -2.26
N ASN A 19 -20.40 3.76 -1.68
CA ASN A 19 -20.12 2.46 -1.07
C ASN A 19 -19.53 1.47 -2.09
N ILE A 20 -20.06 1.46 -3.30
CA ILE A 20 -19.51 0.66 -4.40
C ILE A 20 -18.07 1.12 -4.73
N GLY A 21 -17.81 2.42 -4.74
CA GLY A 21 -16.46 2.97 -4.98
C GLY A 21 -15.47 2.57 -3.88
N ILE A 22 -15.87 2.64 -2.62
CA ILE A 22 -15.06 2.22 -1.47
C ILE A 22 -14.75 0.74 -1.53
N MET A 23 -15.73 -0.12 -1.81
CA MET A 23 -15.52 -1.57 -1.97
C MET A 23 -14.57 -1.89 -3.11
N LYS A 24 -14.74 -1.26 -4.27
CA LYS A 24 -13.81 -1.42 -5.41
C LYS A 24 -12.39 -0.97 -5.07
N SER A 25 -12.23 0.10 -4.29
CA SER A 25 -10.92 0.55 -3.81
C SER A 25 -10.26 -0.48 -2.91
N PHE A 26 -11.03 -1.07 -1.99
CA PHE A 26 -10.57 -2.14 -1.11
C PHE A 26 -10.12 -3.37 -1.92
N ASP A 27 -10.96 -3.84 -2.83
CA ASP A 27 -10.66 -5.00 -3.69
C ASP A 27 -9.40 -4.76 -4.52
N ASN A 28 -9.24 -3.56 -5.08
CA ASN A 28 -8.05 -3.19 -5.84
C ASN A 28 -6.79 -3.19 -4.96
N LEU A 29 -6.86 -2.68 -3.73
CA LEU A 29 -5.76 -2.73 -2.77
C LEU A 29 -5.36 -4.17 -2.44
N MET A 30 -6.32 -5.03 -2.16
CA MET A 30 -6.08 -6.45 -1.88
C MET A 30 -5.47 -7.17 -3.08
N PHE A 31 -5.95 -6.88 -4.28
CA PHE A 31 -5.36 -7.40 -5.52
C PHE A 31 -3.91 -6.95 -5.70
N GLN A 32 -3.61 -5.67 -5.48
CA GLN A 32 -2.24 -5.16 -5.58
C GLN A 32 -1.31 -5.77 -4.52
N GLN A 33 -1.78 -5.96 -3.28
CA GLN A 33 -1.00 -6.64 -2.24
C GLN A 33 -0.67 -8.07 -2.66
N ASN A 34 -1.65 -8.85 -3.09
CA ASN A 34 -1.45 -10.23 -3.56
C ASN A 34 -0.48 -10.29 -4.75
N LYS A 35 -0.58 -9.33 -5.68
CA LYS A 35 0.33 -9.23 -6.82
C LYS A 35 1.77 -8.96 -6.36
N MET A 36 1.98 -8.14 -5.35
CA MET A 36 3.31 -7.87 -4.79
C MET A 36 3.88 -9.09 -4.07
N ASP A 37 3.05 -9.80 -3.28
CA ASP A 37 3.45 -11.02 -2.60
C ASP A 37 3.85 -12.12 -3.60
N ASN A 38 3.06 -12.31 -4.66
CA ASN A 38 3.38 -13.27 -5.71
C ASN A 38 4.71 -12.92 -6.42
N LYS A 39 4.96 -11.64 -6.69
CA LYS A 39 6.26 -11.21 -7.24
C LYS A 39 7.40 -11.52 -6.28
N ALA A 40 7.24 -11.25 -4.98
CA ALA A 40 8.25 -11.57 -3.97
C ALA A 40 8.56 -13.08 -3.95
N PHE A 41 7.53 -13.93 -3.93
CA PHE A 41 7.70 -15.39 -3.96
C PHE A 41 8.46 -15.86 -5.21
N ILE A 42 8.08 -15.38 -6.39
CA ILE A 42 8.75 -15.73 -7.65
C ILE A 42 10.24 -15.33 -7.58
N PHE A 43 10.52 -14.11 -7.11
CA PHE A 43 11.89 -13.61 -7.00
C PHE A 43 12.71 -14.38 -5.96
N ILE A 44 12.17 -14.65 -4.79
CA ILE A 44 12.82 -15.46 -3.75
C ILE A 44 13.13 -16.86 -4.30
N GLY A 45 12.17 -17.49 -4.97
CA GLY A 45 12.34 -18.79 -5.58
C GLY A 45 13.46 -18.79 -6.65
N PHE A 46 13.44 -17.83 -7.56
CA PHE A 46 14.44 -17.67 -8.59
C PHE A 46 15.85 -17.45 -8.01
N MET A 47 15.99 -16.55 -7.05
CA MET A 47 17.26 -16.28 -6.38
C MET A 47 17.78 -17.50 -5.61
N SER A 48 16.89 -18.25 -4.96
CA SER A 48 17.26 -19.46 -4.23
C SER A 48 17.81 -20.53 -5.16
N VAL A 49 17.23 -20.66 -6.37
CA VAL A 49 17.76 -21.56 -7.41
C VAL A 49 19.15 -21.10 -7.87
N ILE A 50 19.33 -19.81 -8.16
CA ILE A 50 20.63 -19.26 -8.56
C ILE A 50 21.68 -19.51 -7.47
N LEU A 51 21.36 -19.22 -6.20
CA LEU A 51 22.25 -19.51 -5.07
C LEU A 51 22.60 -21.00 -4.98
N GLY A 52 21.62 -21.89 -5.22
CA GLY A 52 21.86 -23.34 -5.23
C GLY A 52 22.80 -23.78 -6.36
N VAL A 53 22.74 -23.13 -7.52
CA VAL A 53 23.63 -23.42 -8.66
C VAL A 53 25.02 -22.83 -8.44
N ILE A 54 25.14 -21.62 -7.89
CA ILE A 54 26.43 -20.95 -7.66
C ILE A 54 27.14 -21.53 -6.44
N ASN A 55 26.47 -22.07 -5.45
CA ASN A 55 27.02 -22.63 -4.21
C ASN A 55 27.61 -24.04 -4.42
N LYS A 56 28.37 -24.26 -5.50
CA LYS A 56 29.31 -25.37 -5.54
C LYS A 56 30.40 -25.12 -4.47
N PRO A 57 30.94 -26.16 -3.83
CA PRO A 57 31.69 -26.07 -2.55
C PRO A 57 32.90 -25.14 -2.51
N HIS A 58 33.28 -24.49 -3.58
CA HIS A 58 34.39 -23.55 -3.65
C HIS A 58 34.04 -22.07 -3.72
N ILE A 59 32.74 -21.68 -3.69
CA ILE A 59 32.29 -20.27 -3.93
C ILE A 59 31.52 -19.69 -2.73
N ILE A 60 31.59 -20.34 -1.57
CA ILE A 60 30.78 -19.97 -0.38
C ILE A 60 31.03 -18.54 0.11
N ASN A 61 32.18 -17.95 -0.16
CA ASN A 61 32.53 -16.59 0.27
C ASN A 61 32.45 -15.53 -0.83
N SER A 62 31.69 -15.79 -1.90
CA SER A 62 31.51 -14.80 -2.95
C SER A 62 30.65 -13.62 -2.47
N PRO A 63 31.03 -12.35 -2.73
CA PRO A 63 30.20 -11.19 -2.44
C PRO A 63 28.80 -11.29 -3.08
N ILE A 64 28.68 -12.03 -4.17
CA ILE A 64 27.41 -12.30 -4.85
C ILE A 64 26.43 -13.03 -3.93
N ASN A 65 26.89 -14.02 -3.13
CA ASN A 65 26.03 -14.73 -2.19
C ASN A 65 25.46 -13.80 -1.10
N LEU A 66 26.27 -12.85 -0.66
CA LEU A 66 25.85 -11.85 0.33
C LEU A 66 24.79 -10.91 -0.25
N ILE A 67 24.97 -10.46 -1.49
CA ILE A 67 24.00 -9.59 -2.20
C ILE A 67 22.67 -10.31 -2.37
N PHE A 68 22.67 -11.55 -2.86
CA PHE A 68 21.46 -12.35 -3.03
C PHE A 68 20.77 -12.65 -1.68
N GLY A 69 21.55 -13.03 -0.66
CA GLY A 69 21.04 -13.28 0.68
C GLY A 69 20.36 -12.04 1.28
N LEU A 70 20.98 -10.88 1.14
CA LEU A 70 20.40 -9.60 1.60
C LEU A 70 19.12 -9.27 0.86
N ALA A 71 19.09 -9.43 -0.45
CA ALA A 71 17.89 -9.16 -1.25
C ALA A 71 16.73 -10.12 -0.89
N ILE A 72 17.01 -11.40 -0.65
CA ILE A 72 16.01 -12.37 -0.19
C ILE A 72 15.46 -11.95 1.17
N CYS A 73 16.32 -11.55 2.13
CA CYS A 73 15.88 -11.07 3.43
C CYS A 73 14.98 -9.84 3.33
N LEU A 74 15.31 -8.89 2.47
CA LEU A 74 14.49 -7.69 2.25
C LEU A 74 13.13 -8.02 1.64
N LEU A 75 13.08 -8.93 0.68
CA LEU A 75 11.82 -9.41 0.10
C LEU A 75 10.98 -10.16 1.13
N ALA A 76 11.60 -11.00 1.97
CA ALA A 76 10.90 -11.67 3.07
C ALA A 76 10.35 -10.65 4.10
N CYS A 77 11.11 -9.60 4.43
CA CYS A 77 10.63 -8.50 5.28
C CYS A 77 9.42 -7.78 4.68
N SER A 78 9.32 -7.69 3.36
CA SER A 78 8.17 -7.07 2.69
C SER A 78 6.88 -7.86 2.87
N MET A 79 6.95 -9.16 3.11
CA MET A 79 5.79 -10.04 3.29
C MET A 79 5.18 -9.97 4.69
N LEU A 80 5.95 -9.48 5.68
CA LEU A 80 5.53 -9.36 7.08
C LEU A 80 5.50 -7.89 7.55
N PRO A 81 4.74 -7.00 6.90
CA PRO A 81 4.84 -5.56 7.13
C PRO A 81 4.37 -5.13 8.53
N GLN A 82 3.53 -5.91 9.19
CA GLN A 82 2.95 -5.53 10.50
C GLN A 82 3.78 -6.01 11.71
N ALA A 83 4.65 -7.00 11.51
CA ALA A 83 5.33 -7.66 12.61
C ALA A 83 6.64 -6.99 13.05
N ASN A 84 7.10 -5.95 12.35
CA ASN A 84 8.45 -5.45 12.54
C ASN A 84 8.49 -3.95 12.94
N LYS A 85 9.18 -3.65 14.05
CA LYS A 85 9.45 -2.28 14.52
C LYS A 85 10.14 -1.42 13.43
N ILE A 86 10.97 -2.02 12.58
CA ILE A 86 11.65 -1.35 11.46
C ILE A 86 10.62 -0.83 10.47
N ASN A 87 9.62 -1.62 10.13
CA ASN A 87 8.56 -1.21 9.19
C ASN A 87 7.76 -0.01 9.71
N THR A 88 7.51 0.05 11.02
CA THR A 88 6.86 1.21 11.65
C THR A 88 7.73 2.45 11.55
N GLN A 89 9.05 2.33 11.78
CA GLN A 89 9.98 3.46 11.67
C GLN A 89 10.09 3.96 10.22
N VAL A 90 10.20 3.04 9.25
CA VAL A 90 10.23 3.37 7.81
C VAL A 90 8.93 4.06 7.40
N LEU A 91 7.78 3.55 7.84
CA LEU A 91 6.49 4.16 7.54
C LEU A 91 6.40 5.58 8.10
N ASN A 92 6.79 5.78 9.36
CA ASN A 92 6.79 7.10 9.99
C ASN A 92 7.74 8.08 9.28
N PHE A 93 8.91 7.62 8.85
CA PHE A 93 9.83 8.42 8.05
C PHE A 93 9.21 8.86 6.73
N MET A 94 8.55 7.94 6.01
CA MET A 94 7.86 8.25 4.77
C MET A 94 6.71 9.25 4.97
N LEU A 95 5.90 9.05 6.02
CA LEU A 95 4.77 9.93 6.33
C LEU A 95 5.24 11.34 6.69
N ASN A 96 6.28 11.47 7.52
CA ASN A 96 6.85 12.77 7.90
C ASN A 96 7.42 13.52 6.69
N LYS A 97 8.09 12.82 5.78
CA LYS A 97 8.61 13.40 4.53
C LYS A 97 7.49 13.93 3.64
N GLU A 98 6.40 13.21 3.57
CA GLU A 98 5.24 13.61 2.75
C GLU A 98 4.47 14.77 3.38
N GLN A 99 4.30 14.77 4.69
CA GLN A 99 3.66 15.88 5.42
C GLN A 99 4.46 17.19 5.27
N ALA A 100 5.79 17.13 5.25
CA ALA A 100 6.65 18.29 5.02
C ALA A 100 6.47 18.91 3.62
N ASN A 101 6.07 18.11 2.63
CA ASN A 101 5.85 18.55 1.24
C ASN A 101 4.41 19.03 0.99
N ARG A 102 3.52 19.00 2.02
CA ARG A 102 2.08 19.27 1.87
C ARG A 102 1.69 20.73 2.12
N VAL A 103 2.23 21.66 1.38
CA VAL A 103 1.77 23.08 1.49
C VAL A 103 0.46 23.32 0.74
N ASP A 104 -0.03 22.40 -0.15
CA ASP A 104 -1.17 22.71 -1.04
C ASP A 104 -2.11 21.50 -1.31
N VAL A 105 -2.46 20.72 -0.29
CA VAL A 105 -2.94 19.33 -0.48
C VAL A 105 -4.45 19.14 -0.57
N LYS A 106 -5.28 20.15 -0.27
CA LYS A 106 -6.75 19.97 -0.20
C LYS A 106 -7.44 19.52 -1.50
N LEU A 107 -6.80 19.58 -2.66
CA LEU A 107 -7.50 19.46 -3.95
C LEU A 107 -7.01 18.33 -4.89
N LYS A 108 -6.00 17.53 -4.53
CA LYS A 108 -5.38 16.57 -5.48
C LYS A 108 -5.39 15.10 -5.08
N HIS A 109 -5.98 14.73 -3.93
CA HIS A 109 -5.98 13.32 -3.55
C HIS A 109 -7.12 12.56 -4.22
N ASN A 110 -6.73 11.58 -5.04
CA ASN A 110 -7.66 10.56 -5.49
C ASN A 110 -7.81 9.52 -4.38
N ILE A 111 -8.89 9.60 -3.61
CA ILE A 111 -9.19 8.67 -2.51
C ILE A 111 -9.36 7.21 -2.96
N PHE A 112 -9.38 6.96 -4.26
CA PHE A 112 -9.41 5.62 -4.85
C PHE A 112 -8.03 5.13 -5.30
N TYR A 113 -6.99 5.97 -5.17
CA TYR A 113 -5.64 5.61 -5.56
C TYR A 113 -4.76 5.33 -4.33
N TYR A 114 -4.27 4.10 -4.21
CA TYR A 114 -3.57 3.63 -3.02
C TYR A 114 -2.29 4.43 -2.67
N LEU A 115 -1.62 5.01 -3.67
CA LEU A 115 -0.43 5.84 -3.43
C LEU A 115 -0.76 7.19 -2.79
N ASP A 116 -2.00 7.64 -2.89
CA ASP A 116 -2.46 8.86 -2.22
C ASP A 116 -3.01 8.52 -0.82
N LEU A 117 -3.68 7.36 -0.70
CA LEU A 117 -4.33 6.92 0.52
C LEU A 117 -3.37 6.65 1.68
N TYR A 118 -2.14 6.14 1.44
CA TYR A 118 -1.25 5.78 2.54
C TYR A 118 -0.86 6.96 3.43
N SER A 119 -0.88 8.14 2.89
CA SER A 119 -0.47 9.38 3.53
C SER A 119 -1.63 10.14 4.17
N ILE A 120 -2.88 9.72 3.94
CA ILE A 120 -4.09 10.32 4.47
C ILE A 120 -4.36 9.72 5.87
N ASP A 121 -4.79 10.57 6.82
CA ASP A 121 -5.38 10.12 8.08
C ASP A 121 -6.91 10.06 7.98
N MET A 122 -7.56 9.50 9.00
CA MET A 122 -9.02 9.35 9.02
C MET A 122 -9.76 10.71 9.02
N GLU A 123 -9.19 11.73 9.68
CA GLU A 123 -9.78 13.05 9.72
C GLU A 123 -9.80 13.70 8.33
N LEU A 124 -8.66 13.66 7.64
CA LEU A 124 -8.55 14.18 6.27
C LEU A 124 -9.42 13.39 5.31
N PHE A 125 -9.46 12.06 5.45
CA PHE A 125 -10.27 11.19 4.59
C PHE A 125 -11.76 11.50 4.75
N THR A 126 -12.26 11.62 5.97
CA THR A 126 -13.64 11.99 6.24
C THR A 126 -13.97 13.42 5.77
N ALA A 127 -13.04 14.37 5.93
CA ALA A 127 -13.20 15.72 5.42
C ALA A 127 -13.32 15.76 3.88
N ILE A 128 -12.47 14.99 3.17
CA ILE A 128 -12.55 14.88 1.71
C ILE A 128 -13.90 14.29 1.27
N LEU A 129 -14.38 13.26 1.95
CA LEU A 129 -15.68 12.65 1.64
C LEU A 129 -16.83 13.62 1.88
N HIS A 130 -16.77 14.38 2.98
CA HIS A 130 -17.77 15.38 3.28
C HIS A 130 -17.76 16.53 2.25
N GLU A 131 -16.60 17.06 1.90
CA GLU A 131 -16.48 18.20 0.98
C GLU A 131 -16.79 17.81 -0.47
N GLN A 132 -16.21 16.71 -0.97
CA GLN A 132 -16.30 16.31 -2.38
C GLN A 132 -17.59 15.53 -2.69
N TYR A 133 -18.02 14.70 -1.75
CA TYR A 133 -19.15 13.78 -1.98
C TYR A 133 -20.40 14.15 -1.17
N LYS A 134 -20.32 15.23 -0.36
CA LYS A 134 -21.44 15.77 0.44
C LYS A 134 -22.08 14.73 1.37
N LEU A 135 -21.27 13.80 1.85
CA LEU A 135 -21.69 12.79 2.81
C LEU A 135 -21.79 13.42 4.20
N SER A 136 -22.99 13.51 4.74
CA SER A 136 -23.23 14.09 6.06
C SER A 136 -23.09 13.11 7.22
N TYR A 137 -23.18 11.81 6.93
CA TYR A 137 -23.13 10.75 7.94
C TYR A 137 -22.52 9.49 7.37
N LEU A 138 -21.59 8.90 8.11
CA LEU A 138 -20.98 7.60 7.83
C LEU A 138 -21.34 6.65 8.96
N SER A 139 -21.78 5.46 8.62
CA SER A 139 -22.04 4.40 9.58
C SER A 139 -20.72 3.90 10.22
N PRO A 140 -20.76 3.32 11.43
CA PRO A 140 -19.57 2.72 12.06
C PRO A 140 -18.91 1.65 11.18
N LEU A 141 -19.69 0.92 10.38
CA LEU A 141 -19.18 -0.07 9.44
C LEU A 141 -18.36 0.58 8.31
N GLU A 142 -18.86 1.66 7.75
CA GLU A 142 -18.17 2.44 6.70
C GLU A 142 -16.87 3.04 7.23
N LEU A 143 -16.90 3.61 8.43
CA LEU A 143 -15.70 4.11 9.11
C LEU A 143 -14.66 3.01 9.32
N GLY A 144 -15.08 1.83 9.79
CA GLY A 144 -14.18 0.68 9.95
C GLY A 144 -13.58 0.21 8.62
N LEU A 145 -14.36 0.20 7.53
CA LEU A 145 -13.87 -0.14 6.20
C LEU A 145 -12.85 0.87 5.68
N MET A 146 -13.08 2.16 5.90
CA MET A 146 -12.16 3.23 5.54
C MET A 146 -10.83 3.13 6.28
N GLU A 147 -10.87 2.84 7.58
CA GLU A 147 -9.67 2.61 8.38
C GLU A 147 -8.87 1.43 7.82
N GLN A 148 -9.53 0.32 7.47
CA GLN A 148 -8.90 -0.82 6.82
C GLN A 148 -8.26 -0.47 5.48
N ILE A 149 -8.90 0.36 4.67
CA ILE A 149 -8.36 0.85 3.39
C ILE A 149 -7.06 1.63 3.61
N ILE A 150 -7.03 2.55 4.57
CA ILE A 150 -5.83 3.35 4.90
C ILE A 150 -4.70 2.44 5.40
N ILE A 151 -5.00 1.50 6.30
CA ILE A 151 -4.03 0.53 6.81
C ILE A 151 -3.45 -0.31 5.66
N ASN A 152 -4.30 -0.84 4.80
CA ASN A 152 -3.87 -1.65 3.66
C ASN A 152 -3.06 -0.84 2.63
N ALA A 153 -3.39 0.43 2.42
CA ALA A 153 -2.59 1.33 1.57
C ALA A 153 -1.18 1.54 2.14
N ARG A 154 -1.05 1.72 3.46
CA ARG A 154 0.23 1.82 4.16
C ARG A 154 1.07 0.54 4.06
N ILE A 155 0.43 -0.63 4.24
CA ILE A 155 1.07 -1.94 4.05
C ILE A 155 1.59 -2.09 2.63
N LEU A 156 0.77 -1.76 1.62
CA LEU A 156 1.17 -1.83 0.22
C LEU A 156 2.35 -0.91 -0.09
N LYS A 157 2.36 0.31 0.46
CA LYS A 157 3.48 1.25 0.29
C LYS A 157 4.79 0.70 0.85
N LEU A 158 4.75 0.07 2.04
CA LEU A 158 5.91 -0.60 2.63
C LEU A 158 6.41 -1.75 1.77
N LYS A 159 5.51 -2.58 1.24
CA LYS A 159 5.87 -3.67 0.32
C LYS A 159 6.60 -3.13 -0.92
N VAL A 160 6.05 -2.09 -1.55
CA VAL A 160 6.69 -1.44 -2.71
C VAL A 160 8.08 -0.89 -2.35
N PHE A 161 8.22 -0.29 -1.18
CA PHE A 161 9.52 0.25 -0.72
C PHE A 161 10.57 -0.85 -0.58
N TRP A 162 10.27 -1.95 0.11
CA TRP A 162 11.21 -3.06 0.30
C TRP A 162 11.55 -3.75 -1.02
N HIS A 163 10.58 -3.92 -1.93
CA HIS A 163 10.84 -4.43 -3.27
C HIS A 163 11.82 -3.56 -4.04
N ASN A 164 11.60 -2.25 -4.02
CA ASN A 164 12.48 -1.33 -4.73
C ASN A 164 13.91 -1.38 -4.18
N ILE A 165 14.10 -1.43 -2.85
CA ILE A 165 15.42 -1.58 -2.25
C ILE A 165 16.06 -2.92 -2.66
N ALA A 166 15.31 -4.02 -2.59
CA ALA A 166 15.83 -5.33 -3.01
C ALA A 166 16.28 -5.33 -4.49
N TYR A 167 15.51 -4.71 -5.37
CA TYR A 167 15.90 -4.55 -6.78
C TYR A 167 17.17 -3.70 -6.95
N TRP A 168 17.27 -2.56 -6.27
CA TRP A 168 18.47 -1.73 -6.33
C TRP A 168 19.72 -2.44 -5.84
N ILE A 169 19.60 -3.26 -4.78
CA ILE A 169 20.71 -4.06 -4.28
C ILE A 169 21.11 -5.13 -5.29
N LEU A 170 20.13 -5.79 -5.93
CA LEU A 170 20.42 -6.81 -6.95
C LEU A 170 21.09 -6.21 -8.18
N PHE A 171 20.50 -5.17 -8.75
CA PHE A 171 21.03 -4.57 -9.97
C PHE A 171 22.30 -3.77 -9.72
N GLY A 172 22.39 -3.00 -8.60
CA GLY A 172 23.58 -2.24 -8.26
C GLY A 172 24.76 -3.10 -7.75
N GLY A 173 24.50 -4.30 -7.27
CA GLY A 173 25.56 -5.21 -6.81
C GLY A 173 26.07 -6.16 -7.88
N LEU A 174 25.42 -6.21 -9.06
CA LEU A 174 25.84 -7.02 -10.20
C LEU A 174 26.71 -6.24 -11.20
N PHE A 175 26.73 -4.90 -11.10
CA PHE A 175 27.56 -3.99 -11.91
C PHE A 175 28.58 -3.27 -11.03
#